data_ceb28844f48de86f9e8eb2761c0c0a9e
#
_entry.id   ceb28844f48de86f9e8eb2761c0c0a9e
#
_cell.length_a   1.000
_cell.length_b   1.000
_cell.length_c   1.000
_cell.angle_alpha   90.00
_cell.angle_beta   90.00
_cell.angle_gamma   90.00
#
_symmetry.space_group_name_H-M   'P 1'
#
loop_
_entity.id
_entity.type
_entity.pdbx_description
1 polymer ?
#
loop_
_entity_poly.entity_id
_entity_poly.type
_entity_poly.pdbx_seq_one_letter_code
_entity_poly.pdbx_strand_id
1 'polypeptide(L)'
;MDVGGTAVKSAIVDENGTMFEFRETPTAKVIWKGIVEIAKSYSGYEAIGISTAGIVDYRHGVVVFSSAALGYTDNEPLAREVSEAVGVPVFVENDVNCAAMGEFAFGAGRGCSDFVCVTYRTSIGGAVFINGRLYRGTRNMAGEIGHFVTHAYGRPCPCGKHGCYSEYASATALIERAKVINPGYSDGRIIAASLDNPLLRQAVWDWADEVGIGLATVIHIFDPKKVILGGGIMNDSIFVEVINERLPRHIMPSYSQVEVVAAETGNRAGILGAAAVAINGMNE
;
A
#
# COMPACT_ATOMS: atom_id res chain seq x y z
N MET A 1 4.45 2.55 -13.82
CA MET A 1 5.37 1.46 -13.41
C MET A 1 5.29 1.28 -11.90
N ASP A 2 5.44 0.05 -11.41
CA ASP A 2 5.48 -0.27 -9.98
C ASP A 2 6.82 -0.99 -9.69
N VAL A 3 7.70 -0.32 -8.96
CA VAL A 3 9.09 -0.72 -8.74
C VAL A 3 9.20 -1.49 -7.43
N GLY A 4 9.31 -2.81 -7.53
CA GLY A 4 9.58 -3.69 -6.40
C GLY A 4 11.06 -4.08 -6.29
N GLY A 5 11.46 -4.68 -5.18
CA GLY A 5 12.85 -5.11 -4.93
C GLY A 5 13.33 -6.23 -5.86
N THR A 6 12.42 -7.05 -6.40
CA THR A 6 12.75 -8.20 -7.27
C THR A 6 12.32 -8.00 -8.72
N ALA A 7 11.24 -7.25 -8.94
CA ALA A 7 10.71 -7.02 -10.28
C ALA A 7 10.03 -5.64 -10.36
N VAL A 8 10.08 -5.07 -11.55
CA VAL A 8 9.31 -3.90 -11.97
C VAL A 8 8.13 -4.37 -12.80
N LYS A 9 6.92 -4.04 -12.36
CA LYS A 9 5.69 -4.23 -13.12
C LYS A 9 5.42 -2.97 -13.94
N SER A 10 5.10 -3.12 -15.20
CA SER A 10 4.86 -2.00 -16.12
C SER A 10 3.70 -2.28 -17.06
N ALA A 11 3.01 -1.23 -17.48
CA ALA A 11 1.95 -1.28 -18.47
C ALA A 11 1.72 0.10 -19.07
N ILE A 12 1.09 0.17 -20.24
CA ILE A 12 0.39 1.37 -20.69
C ILE A 12 -0.98 1.40 -20.01
N VAL A 13 -1.39 2.55 -19.53
CA VAL A 13 -2.69 2.73 -18.85
C VAL A 13 -3.37 3.95 -19.46
N ASP A 14 -4.64 3.80 -19.87
CA ASP A 14 -5.45 4.91 -20.35
C ASP A 14 -6.12 5.71 -19.21
N GLU A 15 -6.79 6.79 -19.53
CA GLU A 15 -7.49 7.65 -18.56
C GLU A 15 -8.61 6.93 -17.79
N ASN A 16 -9.11 5.81 -18.31
CA ASN A 16 -10.14 4.99 -17.68
C ASN A 16 -9.56 3.87 -16.78
N GLY A 17 -8.24 3.77 -16.68
CA GLY A 17 -7.56 2.72 -15.92
C GLY A 17 -7.45 1.39 -16.67
N THR A 18 -7.70 1.37 -17.99
CA THR A 18 -7.51 0.16 -18.80
C THR A 18 -6.03 -0.06 -19.02
N MET A 19 -5.56 -1.26 -18.70
CA MET A 19 -4.15 -1.65 -18.82
C MET A 19 -3.91 -2.39 -20.12
N PHE A 20 -2.86 -1.99 -20.85
CA PHE A 20 -2.38 -2.62 -22.08
C PHE A 20 -0.91 -3.03 -21.89
N GLU A 21 -0.49 -4.06 -22.61
CA GLU A 21 0.90 -4.50 -22.67
C GLU A 21 1.58 -4.71 -21.28
N PHE A 22 0.86 -5.32 -20.34
CA PHE A 22 1.43 -5.62 -19.03
C PHE A 22 2.70 -6.47 -19.15
N ARG A 23 3.76 -6.07 -18.44
CA ARG A 23 5.04 -6.77 -18.36
C ARG A 23 5.56 -6.79 -16.93
N GLU A 24 6.29 -7.83 -16.61
CA GLU A 24 7.06 -7.95 -15.37
C GLU A 24 8.52 -8.20 -15.73
N THR A 25 9.41 -7.32 -15.28
CA THR A 25 10.82 -7.32 -15.63
C THR A 25 11.65 -7.37 -14.35
N PRO A 26 12.72 -8.19 -14.25
CA PRO A 26 13.58 -8.17 -13.07
C PRO A 26 14.12 -6.77 -12.78
N THR A 27 14.16 -6.41 -11.50
CA THR A 27 14.66 -5.09 -11.07
C THR A 27 16.16 -4.99 -11.35
N ALA A 28 16.57 -3.95 -12.07
CA ALA A 28 17.97 -3.69 -12.40
C ALA A 28 18.75 -3.20 -11.16
N LYS A 29 20.06 -3.44 -11.12
CA LYS A 29 20.94 -2.94 -10.05
C LYS A 29 20.95 -1.40 -9.97
N VAL A 30 20.86 -0.73 -11.11
CA VAL A 30 20.72 0.72 -11.21
C VAL A 30 19.30 0.99 -11.65
N ILE A 31 18.45 1.37 -10.69
CA ILE A 31 16.99 1.40 -10.86
C ILE A 31 16.57 2.29 -12.03
N TRP A 32 17.03 3.55 -12.06
CA TRP A 32 16.63 4.49 -13.10
C TRP A 32 17.00 4.00 -14.52
N LYS A 33 18.15 3.33 -14.68
CA LYS A 33 18.54 2.76 -15.99
C LYS A 33 17.60 1.66 -16.43
N GLY A 34 17.23 0.75 -15.50
CA GLY A 34 16.26 -0.29 -15.79
C GLY A 34 14.88 0.29 -16.15
N ILE A 35 14.44 1.33 -15.47
CA ILE A 35 13.20 2.05 -15.79
C ILE A 35 13.27 2.65 -17.19
N VAL A 36 14.38 3.27 -17.58
CA VAL A 36 14.61 3.82 -18.93
C VAL A 36 14.55 2.73 -20.00
N GLU A 37 15.17 1.59 -19.76
CA GLU A 37 15.13 0.45 -20.70
C GLU A 37 13.70 -0.07 -20.87
N ILE A 38 12.96 -0.21 -19.78
CA ILE A 38 11.56 -0.61 -19.82
C ILE A 38 10.74 0.45 -20.58
N ALA A 39 10.89 1.73 -20.27
CA ALA A 39 10.16 2.81 -20.92
C ALA A 39 10.38 2.83 -22.45
N LYS A 40 11.63 2.68 -22.89
CA LYS A 40 11.99 2.65 -24.31
C LYS A 40 11.45 1.42 -25.06
N SER A 41 11.01 0.39 -24.35
CA SER A 41 10.37 -0.79 -24.95
C SER A 41 8.87 -0.60 -25.23
N TYR A 42 8.29 0.50 -24.77
CA TYR A 42 6.92 0.92 -25.04
C TYR A 42 6.90 2.09 -26.01
N SER A 43 5.73 2.37 -26.60
CA SER A 43 5.48 3.52 -27.46
C SER A 43 4.11 4.11 -27.20
N GLY A 44 3.90 5.38 -27.59
CA GLY A 44 2.60 6.02 -27.51
C GLY A 44 2.15 6.47 -26.13
N TYR A 45 3.08 6.61 -25.16
CA TYR A 45 2.80 7.18 -23.85
C TYR A 45 3.21 8.68 -23.80
N GLU A 46 2.47 9.45 -23.03
CA GLU A 46 2.66 10.92 -22.90
C GLU A 46 3.39 11.27 -21.59
N ALA A 47 3.31 10.43 -20.58
CA ALA A 47 3.96 10.59 -19.28
C ALA A 47 4.30 9.24 -18.65
N ILE A 48 5.15 9.24 -17.63
CA ILE A 48 5.47 8.04 -16.84
C ILE A 48 5.14 8.31 -15.38
N GLY A 49 4.30 7.45 -14.80
CA GLY A 49 4.11 7.36 -13.35
C GLY A 49 4.94 6.22 -12.77
N ILE A 50 5.58 6.48 -11.64
CA ILE A 50 6.43 5.51 -10.92
C ILE A 50 5.95 5.39 -9.48
N SER A 51 5.53 4.18 -9.11
CA SER A 51 5.28 3.73 -7.74
C SER A 51 6.56 3.10 -7.21
N THR A 52 7.02 3.51 -6.03
CA THR A 52 8.19 2.91 -5.40
C THR A 52 8.10 2.96 -3.88
N ALA A 53 8.70 1.98 -3.19
CA ALA A 53 8.81 2.02 -1.74
C ALA A 53 9.83 3.08 -1.29
N GLY A 54 9.59 3.67 -0.13
CA GLY A 54 10.46 4.66 0.48
C GLY A 54 9.80 6.03 0.65
N ILE A 55 10.58 6.99 1.13
CA ILE A 55 10.15 8.38 1.28
C ILE A 55 10.39 9.10 -0.05
N VAL A 56 9.33 9.63 -0.64
CA VAL A 56 9.39 10.31 -1.94
C VAL A 56 9.03 11.78 -1.77
N ASP A 57 9.91 12.66 -2.23
CA ASP A 57 9.53 14.04 -2.51
C ASP A 57 8.85 14.09 -3.89
N TYR A 58 7.51 13.96 -3.88
CA TYR A 58 6.71 13.88 -5.10
C TYR A 58 6.80 15.13 -5.98
N ARG A 59 7.07 16.32 -5.38
CA ARG A 59 7.15 17.60 -6.11
C ARG A 59 8.38 17.67 -6.99
N HIS A 60 9.49 17.09 -6.52
CA HIS A 60 10.76 17.08 -7.25
C HIS A 60 11.06 15.72 -7.88
N GLY A 61 10.20 14.70 -7.63
CA GLY A 61 10.39 13.34 -8.13
C GLY A 61 11.66 12.68 -7.58
N VAL A 62 11.99 12.96 -6.31
CA VAL A 62 13.20 12.48 -5.64
C VAL A 62 12.85 11.38 -4.66
N VAL A 63 13.53 10.24 -4.72
CA VAL A 63 13.49 9.23 -3.67
C VAL A 63 14.47 9.67 -2.59
N VAL A 64 13.92 10.24 -1.50
CA VAL A 64 14.73 10.83 -0.42
C VAL A 64 15.45 9.75 0.36
N PHE A 65 14.74 8.67 0.66
CA PHE A 65 15.26 7.51 1.38
C PHE A 65 14.48 6.26 1.00
N SER A 66 15.17 5.16 0.85
CA SER A 66 14.55 3.85 0.66
C SER A 66 15.35 2.76 1.37
N SER A 67 14.75 1.57 1.55
CA SER A 67 15.47 0.44 2.11
C SER A 67 16.59 0.00 1.17
N ALA A 68 17.69 -0.51 1.74
CA ALA A 68 18.82 -1.05 0.96
C ALA A 68 18.41 -2.15 -0.05
N ALA A 69 17.25 -2.76 0.13
CA ALA A 69 16.72 -3.78 -0.78
C ALA A 69 16.38 -3.26 -2.17
N LEU A 70 16.10 -1.93 -2.31
CA LEU A 70 15.80 -1.31 -3.61
C LEU A 70 17.03 -0.71 -4.30
N GLY A 71 18.16 -0.57 -3.61
CA GLY A 71 19.41 -0.11 -4.23
C GLY A 71 19.41 1.35 -4.73
N TYR A 72 18.47 2.19 -4.26
CA TYR A 72 18.54 3.64 -4.47
C TYR A 72 19.66 4.26 -3.66
N THR A 73 20.24 5.32 -4.19
CA THR A 73 21.06 6.26 -3.38
C THR A 73 20.14 7.22 -2.62
N ASP A 74 20.60 7.74 -1.49
CA ASP A 74 19.84 8.78 -0.79
C ASP A 74 19.71 10.02 -1.67
N ASN A 75 18.50 10.60 -1.71
CA ASN A 75 18.12 11.72 -2.56
C ASN A 75 18.31 11.44 -4.07
N GLU A 76 17.97 10.22 -4.52
CA GLU A 76 17.97 9.84 -5.94
C GLU A 76 17.00 10.70 -6.74
N PRO A 77 17.43 11.51 -7.72
CA PRO A 77 16.56 12.38 -8.52
C PRO A 77 15.87 11.60 -9.65
N LEU A 78 15.10 10.59 -9.28
CA LEU A 78 14.58 9.55 -10.17
C LEU A 78 13.78 10.11 -11.34
N ALA A 79 12.89 11.07 -11.09
CA ALA A 79 12.09 11.67 -12.14
C ALA A 79 12.94 12.38 -13.19
N ARG A 80 13.94 13.15 -12.76
CA ARG A 80 14.85 13.86 -13.66
C ARG A 80 15.67 12.90 -14.50
N GLU A 81 16.34 11.93 -13.88
CA GLU A 81 17.18 10.94 -14.57
C GLU A 81 16.41 10.19 -15.67
N VAL A 82 15.18 9.79 -15.35
CA VAL A 82 14.32 9.08 -16.32
C VAL A 82 13.79 10.04 -17.38
N SER A 83 13.28 11.22 -17.01
CA SER A 83 12.69 12.18 -17.94
C SER A 83 13.70 12.68 -18.98
N GLU A 84 14.94 12.99 -18.57
CA GLU A 84 16.02 13.39 -19.49
C GLU A 84 16.35 12.29 -20.50
N ALA A 85 16.24 11.02 -20.10
CA ALA A 85 16.58 9.88 -20.96
C ALA A 85 15.48 9.47 -21.95
N VAL A 86 14.20 9.76 -21.61
CA VAL A 86 13.03 9.33 -22.42
C VAL A 86 12.26 10.48 -23.07
N GLY A 87 12.46 11.72 -22.62
CA GLY A 87 11.89 12.93 -23.24
C GLY A 87 10.44 13.23 -22.91
N VAL A 88 9.86 12.58 -21.85
CA VAL A 88 8.49 12.85 -21.37
C VAL A 88 8.49 13.16 -19.87
N PRO A 89 7.43 13.80 -19.33
CA PRO A 89 7.27 14.04 -17.91
C PRO A 89 7.26 12.72 -17.11
N VAL A 90 7.88 12.76 -15.94
CA VAL A 90 7.94 11.61 -15.02
C VAL A 90 7.51 12.04 -13.63
N PHE A 91 6.59 11.27 -13.04
CA PHE A 91 6.03 11.50 -11.73
C PHE A 91 6.32 10.31 -10.81
N VAL A 92 6.83 10.57 -9.63
CA VAL A 92 7.22 9.53 -8.67
C VAL A 92 6.42 9.69 -7.39
N GLU A 93 5.90 8.58 -6.87
CA GLU A 93 5.15 8.57 -5.62
C GLU A 93 5.45 7.29 -4.82
N ASN A 94 5.24 7.36 -3.51
CA ASN A 94 5.32 6.19 -2.63
C ASN A 94 4.31 5.10 -3.03
N ASP A 95 4.65 3.83 -2.83
CA ASP A 95 3.85 2.67 -3.26
C ASP A 95 2.48 2.57 -2.57
N VAL A 96 2.37 2.93 -1.29
CA VAL A 96 1.10 2.94 -0.57
C VAL A 96 0.24 4.13 -1.01
N ASN A 97 0.86 5.28 -1.21
CA ASN A 97 0.19 6.45 -1.76
C ASN A 97 -0.32 6.16 -3.19
N CYS A 98 0.48 5.51 -4.02
CA CYS A 98 0.04 5.03 -5.34
C CYS A 98 -1.15 4.08 -5.21
N ALA A 99 -1.10 3.09 -4.31
CA ALA A 99 -2.23 2.18 -4.13
C ALA A 99 -3.52 2.94 -3.79
N ALA A 100 -3.45 3.92 -2.89
CA ALA A 100 -4.60 4.76 -2.55
C ALA A 100 -5.07 5.66 -3.70
N MET A 101 -4.14 6.22 -4.51
CA MET A 101 -4.46 6.97 -5.72
C MET A 101 -5.16 6.09 -6.76
N GLY A 102 -4.72 4.84 -6.91
CA GLY A 102 -5.38 3.85 -7.77
C GLY A 102 -6.80 3.53 -7.30
N GLU A 103 -7.00 3.33 -6.00
CA GLU A 103 -8.33 3.12 -5.42
C GLU A 103 -9.23 4.36 -5.58
N PHE A 104 -8.69 5.55 -5.42
CA PHE A 104 -9.42 6.80 -5.62
C PHE A 104 -9.89 6.98 -7.07
N ALA A 105 -9.01 6.72 -8.04
CA ALA A 105 -9.30 6.92 -9.45
C ALA A 105 -10.12 5.79 -10.07
N PHE A 106 -9.82 4.52 -9.72
CA PHE A 106 -10.28 3.36 -10.47
C PHE A 106 -10.91 2.26 -9.60
N GLY A 107 -10.90 2.37 -8.26
CA GLY A 107 -11.32 1.31 -7.35
C GLY A 107 -12.33 1.74 -6.30
N ALA A 108 -12.22 1.16 -5.10
CA ALA A 108 -13.16 1.29 -3.98
C ALA A 108 -13.27 2.73 -3.42
N GLY A 109 -12.31 3.61 -3.74
CA GLY A 109 -12.29 5.01 -3.34
C GLY A 109 -13.03 5.96 -4.28
N ARG A 110 -13.53 5.49 -5.43
CA ARG A 110 -14.24 6.34 -6.39
C ARG A 110 -15.44 7.04 -5.76
N GLY A 111 -15.52 8.35 -5.98
CA GLY A 111 -16.59 9.19 -5.44
C GLY A 111 -16.57 9.38 -3.92
N CYS A 112 -15.48 8.98 -3.24
CA CYS A 112 -15.28 9.17 -1.82
C CYS A 112 -14.17 10.20 -1.59
N SER A 113 -14.50 11.36 -1.01
CA SER A 113 -13.53 12.43 -0.77
C SER A 113 -12.65 12.18 0.45
N ASP A 114 -13.17 11.44 1.44
CA ASP A 114 -12.54 11.25 2.73
C ASP A 114 -12.48 9.77 3.07
N PHE A 115 -11.31 9.17 2.89
CA PHE A 115 -11.07 7.77 3.17
C PHE A 115 -9.63 7.52 3.61
N VAL A 116 -9.40 6.39 4.23
CA VAL A 116 -8.06 5.90 4.54
C VAL A 116 -7.84 4.56 3.83
N CYS A 117 -6.72 4.44 3.12
CA CYS A 117 -6.27 3.18 2.56
C CYS A 117 -5.20 2.60 3.50
N VAL A 118 -5.38 1.35 3.93
CA VAL A 118 -4.42 0.65 4.79
C VAL A 118 -4.01 -0.64 4.09
N THR A 119 -2.72 -0.83 3.86
CA THR A 119 -2.19 -2.01 3.19
C THR A 119 -1.53 -2.96 4.19
N TYR A 120 -1.97 -4.21 4.21
CA TYR A 120 -1.45 -5.28 5.08
C TYR A 120 -0.56 -6.22 4.25
N ARG A 121 0.75 -6.01 4.37
CA ARG A 121 1.80 -6.81 3.70
C ARG A 121 2.79 -7.32 4.74
N THR A 122 4.09 -7.38 4.42
CA THR A 122 5.16 -7.66 5.39
C THR A 122 5.12 -6.67 6.56
N SER A 123 4.81 -5.42 6.27
CA SER A 123 4.49 -4.36 7.23
C SER A 123 3.12 -3.77 6.89
N ILE A 124 2.67 -2.77 7.67
CA ILE A 124 1.45 -2.02 7.40
C ILE A 124 1.85 -0.63 6.88
N GLY A 125 1.26 -0.26 5.74
CA GLY A 125 1.36 1.10 5.21
C GLY A 125 -0.01 1.76 5.20
N GLY A 126 -0.04 3.08 5.15
CA GLY A 126 -1.27 3.84 5.10
C GLY A 126 -1.19 5.06 4.20
N ALA A 127 -2.33 5.45 3.66
CA ALA A 127 -2.49 6.70 2.94
C ALA A 127 -3.86 7.31 3.27
N VAL A 128 -3.90 8.61 3.45
CA VAL A 128 -5.08 9.33 3.92
C VAL A 128 -5.55 10.30 2.83
N PHE A 129 -6.81 10.22 2.47
CA PHE A 129 -7.48 11.18 1.59
C PHE A 129 -8.39 12.09 2.41
N ILE A 130 -8.25 13.40 2.21
CA ILE A 130 -9.04 14.45 2.84
C ILE A 130 -9.49 15.43 1.76
N ASN A 131 -10.80 15.68 1.68
CA ASN A 131 -11.39 16.57 0.67
C ASN A 131 -10.97 16.18 -0.77
N GLY A 132 -10.93 14.91 -1.10
CA GLY A 132 -10.58 14.39 -2.42
C GLY A 132 -9.09 14.52 -2.79
N ARG A 133 -8.22 14.78 -1.81
CA ARG A 133 -6.78 14.93 -2.02
C ARG A 133 -5.98 14.03 -1.09
N LEU A 134 -4.94 13.43 -1.62
CA LEU A 134 -3.98 12.67 -0.83
C LEU A 134 -3.25 13.61 0.15
N TYR A 135 -3.35 13.31 1.45
CA TYR A 135 -2.67 14.05 2.50
C TYR A 135 -1.25 13.51 2.70
N ARG A 136 -0.26 14.26 2.25
CA ARG A 136 1.15 13.86 2.30
C ARG A 136 1.90 14.39 3.53
N GLY A 137 1.30 15.34 4.28
CA GLY A 137 1.98 16.02 5.38
C GLY A 137 3.06 16.99 4.90
N THR A 138 3.75 17.61 5.85
CA THR A 138 4.77 18.66 5.57
C THR A 138 6.02 18.12 4.90
N ARG A 139 6.37 16.85 5.17
CA ARG A 139 7.60 16.20 4.69
C ARG A 139 7.34 14.97 3.84
N ASN A 140 6.16 14.86 3.25
CA ASN A 140 5.72 13.71 2.45
C ASN A 140 5.78 12.36 3.22
N MET A 141 5.58 12.40 4.54
CA MET A 141 5.68 11.24 5.42
C MET A 141 4.38 10.97 6.20
N ALA A 142 3.26 11.58 5.80
CA ALA A 142 1.97 11.26 6.43
C ALA A 142 1.53 9.85 6.03
N GLY A 143 0.77 9.21 6.90
CA GLY A 143 0.26 7.87 6.61
C GLY A 143 1.13 6.72 7.14
N GLU A 144 2.16 6.98 7.95
CA GLU A 144 2.97 5.93 8.60
C GLU A 144 2.19 5.17 9.69
N ILE A 145 0.99 4.70 9.32
CA ILE A 145 0.01 4.05 10.21
C ILE A 145 0.61 2.80 10.86
N GLY A 146 1.44 2.06 10.15
CA GLY A 146 2.08 0.85 10.67
C GLY A 146 3.02 1.09 11.87
N HIS A 147 3.43 2.34 12.09
CA HIS A 147 4.41 2.69 13.12
C HIS A 147 3.83 3.41 14.35
N PHE A 148 2.52 3.68 14.40
CA PHE A 148 1.97 4.12 15.67
C PHE A 148 1.96 2.98 16.70
N VAL A 149 2.10 3.31 17.98
CA VAL A 149 2.26 2.33 19.05
C VAL A 149 0.89 1.86 19.53
N THR A 150 0.58 0.58 19.31
CA THR A 150 -0.60 -0.09 19.87
C THR A 150 -0.29 -0.79 21.20
N HIS A 151 0.96 -1.17 21.41
CA HIS A 151 1.41 -1.90 22.61
C HIS A 151 2.62 -1.21 23.21
N ALA A 152 2.40 -0.39 24.26
CA ALA A 152 3.49 0.26 24.97
C ALA A 152 4.52 -0.79 25.45
N TYR A 153 5.80 -0.55 25.16
CA TYR A 153 6.91 -1.46 25.51
C TYR A 153 6.80 -2.86 24.89
N GLY A 154 6.02 -3.03 23.83
CA GLY A 154 5.79 -4.31 23.16
C GLY A 154 6.95 -4.80 22.31
N ARG A 155 6.63 -5.56 21.25
CA ARG A 155 7.62 -6.17 20.35
C ARG A 155 8.55 -5.13 19.71
N PRO A 156 9.84 -5.45 19.51
CA PRO A 156 10.74 -4.56 18.77
C PRO A 156 10.27 -4.44 17.31
N CYS A 157 10.40 -3.24 16.76
CA CYS A 157 10.09 -2.94 15.37
C CYS A 157 11.36 -2.55 14.61
N PRO A 158 11.51 -2.92 13.33
CA PRO A 158 12.65 -2.51 12.50
C PRO A 158 12.88 -0.99 12.42
N CYS A 159 11.86 -0.18 12.72
CA CYS A 159 12.02 1.29 12.82
C CYS A 159 12.84 1.75 14.04
N GLY A 160 13.33 0.83 14.88
CA GLY A 160 14.09 1.12 16.10
C GLY A 160 13.25 1.43 17.35
N LYS A 161 11.93 1.32 17.25
CA LYS A 161 10.98 1.51 18.37
C LYS A 161 10.34 0.18 18.79
N HIS A 162 9.44 0.21 19.75
CA HIS A 162 8.74 -0.96 20.28
C HIS A 162 7.23 -0.73 20.20
N GLY A 163 6.48 -1.84 20.00
CA GLY A 163 5.03 -1.84 20.08
C GLY A 163 4.30 -1.26 18.88
N CYS A 164 4.97 -1.10 17.74
CA CYS A 164 4.35 -0.62 16.51
C CYS A 164 3.23 -1.54 16.03
N TYR A 165 2.18 -0.98 15.50
CA TYR A 165 1.00 -1.69 14.97
C TYR A 165 1.36 -2.81 13.98
N SER A 166 2.32 -2.58 13.08
CA SER A 166 2.77 -3.60 12.12
C SER A 166 3.22 -4.90 12.76
N GLU A 167 3.81 -4.85 13.96
CA GLU A 167 4.34 -6.04 14.65
C GLU A 167 3.24 -6.99 15.17
N TYR A 168 1.99 -6.52 15.19
CA TYR A 168 0.84 -7.26 15.72
C TYR A 168 -0.22 -7.56 14.65
N ALA A 169 -0.42 -6.66 13.70
CA ALA A 169 -1.54 -6.68 12.77
C ALA A 169 -1.15 -6.85 11.29
N SER A 170 0.14 -6.88 10.94
CA SER A 170 0.56 -7.13 9.55
C SER A 170 0.21 -8.56 9.07
N ALA A 171 0.27 -8.79 7.76
CA ALA A 171 0.15 -10.14 7.21
C ALA A 171 1.25 -11.08 7.74
N THR A 172 2.47 -10.58 7.92
CA THR A 172 3.57 -11.32 8.56
C THR A 172 3.19 -11.72 9.98
N ALA A 173 2.62 -10.82 10.77
CA ALA A 173 2.21 -11.13 12.16
C ALA A 173 1.14 -12.23 12.22
N LEU A 174 0.19 -12.25 11.26
CA LEU A 174 -0.77 -13.36 11.16
C LEU A 174 -0.10 -14.68 10.81
N ILE A 175 0.77 -14.68 9.78
CA ILE A 175 1.48 -15.88 9.34
C ILE A 175 2.36 -16.46 10.46
N GLU A 176 3.08 -15.62 11.19
CA GLU A 176 3.89 -16.06 12.32
C GLU A 176 3.03 -16.68 13.43
N ARG A 177 1.89 -16.04 13.76
CA ARG A 177 0.92 -16.57 14.72
C ARG A 177 0.36 -17.93 14.27
N ALA A 178 0.04 -18.07 12.99
CA ALA A 178 -0.47 -19.32 12.41
C ALA A 178 0.59 -20.43 12.39
N LYS A 179 1.84 -20.12 12.10
CA LYS A 179 2.97 -21.07 12.10
C LYS A 179 3.25 -21.71 13.46
N VAL A 180 2.90 -21.05 14.56
CA VAL A 180 2.99 -21.63 15.90
C VAL A 180 2.06 -22.85 16.03
N ILE A 181 0.92 -22.85 15.33
CA ILE A 181 -0.06 -23.93 15.33
C ILE A 181 0.39 -25.04 14.37
N ASN A 182 0.77 -24.66 13.15
CA ASN A 182 1.30 -25.58 12.14
C ASN A 182 2.27 -24.81 11.22
N PRO A 183 3.55 -25.23 11.11
CA PRO A 183 4.53 -24.62 10.23
C PRO A 183 4.11 -24.51 8.74
N GLY A 184 3.17 -25.38 8.32
CA GLY A 184 2.61 -25.36 6.97
C GLY A 184 1.69 -24.15 6.68
N TYR A 185 1.23 -23.41 7.67
CA TYR A 185 0.42 -22.19 7.50
C TYR A 185 1.32 -21.01 7.12
N SER A 186 1.85 -21.03 5.90
CA SER A 186 2.92 -20.16 5.42
C SER A 186 2.47 -18.94 4.61
N ASP A 187 1.20 -18.90 4.22
CA ASP A 187 0.62 -17.75 3.50
C ASP A 187 -0.89 -17.59 3.79
N GLY A 188 -1.45 -16.43 3.42
CA GLY A 188 -2.85 -16.10 3.69
C GLY A 188 -3.85 -17.07 3.04
N ARG A 189 -3.58 -17.58 1.84
CA ARG A 189 -4.51 -18.50 1.15
C ARG A 189 -4.59 -19.85 1.85
N ILE A 190 -3.44 -20.37 2.32
CA ILE A 190 -3.39 -21.61 3.10
C ILE A 190 -4.15 -21.42 4.42
N ILE A 191 -3.95 -20.26 5.09
CA ILE A 191 -4.66 -19.94 6.33
C ILE A 191 -6.18 -19.87 6.07
N ALA A 192 -6.63 -19.12 5.06
CA ALA A 192 -8.04 -19.00 4.70
C ALA A 192 -8.70 -20.36 4.41
N ALA A 193 -8.00 -21.23 3.65
CA ALA A 193 -8.47 -22.57 3.32
C ALA A 193 -8.47 -23.56 4.49
N SER A 194 -7.88 -23.21 5.63
CA SER A 194 -7.69 -24.12 6.79
C SER A 194 -8.47 -23.69 8.04
N LEU A 195 -9.41 -22.76 7.92
CA LEU A 195 -10.18 -22.21 9.05
C LEU A 195 -11.14 -23.20 9.74
N ASP A 196 -11.28 -24.41 9.23
CA ASP A 196 -11.94 -25.52 9.93
C ASP A 196 -11.16 -25.91 11.20
N ASN A 197 -9.85 -25.66 11.27
CA ASN A 197 -9.07 -25.83 12.48
C ASN A 197 -9.46 -24.76 13.51
N PRO A 198 -10.01 -25.16 14.70
CA PRO A 198 -10.49 -24.19 15.69
C PRO A 198 -9.40 -23.31 16.27
N LEU A 199 -8.17 -23.84 16.42
CA LEU A 199 -7.03 -23.07 16.94
C LEU A 199 -6.59 -22.00 15.93
N LEU A 200 -6.57 -22.36 14.64
CA LEU A 200 -6.22 -21.41 13.59
C LEU A 200 -7.29 -20.32 13.45
N ARG A 201 -8.56 -20.69 13.49
CA ARG A 201 -9.67 -19.72 13.48
C ARG A 201 -9.58 -18.73 14.64
N GLN A 202 -9.27 -19.21 15.87
CA GLN A 202 -9.05 -18.34 17.01
C GLN A 202 -7.86 -17.40 16.77
N ALA A 203 -6.74 -17.91 16.23
CA ALA A 203 -5.57 -17.08 15.92
C ALA A 203 -5.87 -15.99 14.87
N VAL A 204 -6.74 -16.27 13.88
CA VAL A 204 -7.21 -15.26 12.93
C VAL A 204 -8.11 -14.23 13.60
N TRP A 205 -8.99 -14.63 14.50
CA TRP A 205 -9.83 -13.70 15.26
C TRP A 205 -9.00 -12.79 16.17
N ASP A 206 -8.02 -13.35 16.90
CA ASP A 206 -7.10 -12.56 17.73
C ASP A 206 -6.29 -11.57 16.90
N TRP A 207 -5.87 -11.96 15.68
CA TRP A 207 -5.22 -11.05 14.74
C TRP A 207 -6.18 -9.97 14.24
N ALA A 208 -7.43 -10.31 13.95
CA ALA A 208 -8.43 -9.33 13.53
C ALA A 208 -8.76 -8.31 14.63
N ASP A 209 -8.69 -8.71 15.90
CA ASP A 209 -8.79 -7.75 17.02
C ASP A 209 -7.59 -6.78 17.03
N GLU A 210 -6.36 -7.26 16.78
CA GLU A 210 -5.20 -6.37 16.62
C GLU A 210 -5.39 -5.39 15.44
N VAL A 211 -5.92 -5.89 14.32
CA VAL A 211 -6.30 -5.03 13.19
C VAL A 211 -7.33 -4.01 13.62
N GLY A 212 -8.37 -4.43 14.35
CA GLY A 212 -9.44 -3.59 14.87
C GLY A 212 -8.95 -2.46 15.79
N ILE A 213 -7.98 -2.74 16.68
CA ILE A 213 -7.35 -1.72 17.55
C ILE A 213 -6.71 -0.60 16.72
N GLY A 214 -5.95 -0.97 15.69
CA GLY A 214 -5.31 0.03 14.83
C GLY A 214 -6.33 0.79 13.96
N LEU A 215 -7.31 0.09 13.39
CA LEU A 215 -8.37 0.75 12.61
C LEU A 215 -9.20 1.69 13.47
N ALA A 216 -9.48 1.33 14.74
CA ALA A 216 -10.18 2.23 15.65
C ALA A 216 -9.40 3.54 15.85
N THR A 217 -8.08 3.47 16.01
CA THR A 217 -7.23 4.66 16.12
C THR A 217 -7.37 5.54 14.87
N VAL A 218 -7.28 4.94 13.69
CA VAL A 218 -7.40 5.65 12.39
C VAL A 218 -8.80 6.27 12.23
N ILE A 219 -9.84 5.50 12.53
CA ILE A 219 -11.23 5.93 12.42
C ILE A 219 -11.51 7.09 13.39
N HIS A 220 -11.07 6.99 14.65
CA HIS A 220 -11.30 8.06 15.64
C HIS A 220 -10.52 9.34 15.35
N ILE A 221 -9.37 9.28 14.65
CA ILE A 221 -8.57 10.47 14.30
C ILE A 221 -9.10 11.16 13.05
N PHE A 222 -9.44 10.39 12.02
CA PHE A 222 -9.74 10.95 10.69
C PHE A 222 -11.22 11.02 10.37
N ASP A 223 -12.07 10.31 11.13
CA ASP A 223 -13.52 10.20 10.86
C ASP A 223 -13.81 9.95 9.36
N PRO A 224 -13.19 8.94 8.75
CA PRO A 224 -13.31 8.73 7.32
C PRO A 224 -14.68 8.12 6.99
N LYS A 225 -15.22 8.46 5.83
CA LYS A 225 -16.40 7.75 5.31
C LYS A 225 -16.11 6.28 5.06
N LYS A 226 -14.87 5.98 4.61
CA LYS A 226 -14.47 4.64 4.19
C LYS A 226 -13.04 4.30 4.64
N VAL A 227 -12.80 3.05 5.02
CA VAL A 227 -11.47 2.48 5.17
C VAL A 227 -11.31 1.37 4.12
N ILE A 228 -10.29 1.49 3.26
CA ILE A 228 -10.00 0.53 2.19
C ILE A 228 -8.83 -0.35 2.64
N LEU A 229 -9.06 -1.65 2.73
CA LEU A 229 -8.07 -2.63 3.16
C LEU A 229 -7.39 -3.26 1.94
N GLY A 230 -6.12 -2.96 1.76
CA GLY A 230 -5.28 -3.50 0.68
C GLY A 230 -4.23 -4.48 1.18
N GLY A 231 -3.43 -4.99 0.22
CA GLY A 231 -2.41 -6.01 0.48
C GLY A 231 -2.88 -7.41 0.11
N GLY A 232 -1.93 -8.29 -0.20
CA GLY A 232 -2.24 -9.61 -0.76
C GLY A 232 -3.15 -10.49 0.10
N ILE A 233 -3.10 -10.33 1.41
CA ILE A 233 -3.95 -11.07 2.33
C ILE A 233 -5.43 -10.66 2.22
N MET A 234 -5.70 -9.39 1.94
CA MET A 234 -7.06 -8.85 1.82
C MET A 234 -7.75 -9.22 0.50
N ASN A 235 -7.06 -9.93 -0.42
CA ASN A 235 -7.67 -10.50 -1.63
C ASN A 235 -8.61 -11.66 -1.31
N ASP A 236 -8.49 -12.26 -0.13
CA ASP A 236 -9.44 -13.26 0.34
C ASP A 236 -10.46 -12.57 1.25
N SER A 237 -11.74 -12.62 0.87
CA SER A 237 -12.83 -11.90 1.54
C SER A 237 -12.98 -12.26 3.02
N ILE A 238 -12.62 -13.49 3.39
CA ILE A 238 -12.76 -13.98 4.76
C ILE A 238 -12.03 -13.11 5.78
N PHE A 239 -10.86 -12.54 5.41
CA PHE A 239 -10.12 -11.67 6.34
C PHE A 239 -10.84 -10.35 6.55
N VAL A 240 -11.40 -9.76 5.48
CA VAL A 240 -12.20 -8.52 5.57
C VAL A 240 -13.49 -8.76 6.34
N GLU A 241 -14.14 -9.91 6.14
CA GLU A 241 -15.34 -10.32 6.87
C GLU A 241 -15.06 -10.44 8.37
N VAL A 242 -13.99 -11.14 8.75
CA VAL A 242 -13.61 -11.32 10.16
C VAL A 242 -13.21 -9.97 10.79
N ILE A 243 -12.51 -9.10 10.07
CA ILE A 243 -12.19 -7.75 10.55
C ILE A 243 -13.49 -6.96 10.81
N ASN A 244 -14.44 -6.97 9.88
CA ASN A 244 -15.72 -6.29 10.04
C ASN A 244 -16.56 -6.85 11.21
N GLU A 245 -16.50 -8.16 11.47
CA GLU A 245 -17.16 -8.78 12.62
C GLU A 245 -16.56 -8.30 13.94
N ARG A 246 -15.22 -8.10 13.99
CA ARG A 246 -14.50 -7.76 15.22
C ARG A 246 -14.43 -6.26 15.48
N LEU A 247 -14.39 -5.42 14.46
CA LEU A 247 -14.20 -3.97 14.53
C LEU A 247 -15.19 -3.25 15.48
N PRO A 248 -16.49 -3.60 15.53
CA PRO A 248 -17.44 -2.93 16.46
C PRO A 248 -17.06 -3.03 17.94
N ARG A 249 -16.18 -3.92 18.33
CA ARG A 249 -15.67 -4.05 19.71
C ARG A 249 -14.64 -2.98 20.06
N HIS A 250 -14.07 -2.32 19.06
CA HIS A 250 -12.93 -1.41 19.20
C HIS A 250 -13.30 0.04 18.90
N ILE A 251 -14.33 0.30 18.08
CA ILE A 251 -14.79 1.65 17.74
C ILE A 251 -15.93 2.10 18.65
N MET A 252 -16.01 3.41 18.87
CA MET A 252 -17.18 3.97 19.55
C MET A 252 -18.44 3.79 18.70
N PRO A 253 -19.61 3.55 19.29
CA PRO A 253 -20.87 3.34 18.55
C PRO A 253 -21.22 4.46 17.57
N SER A 254 -20.77 5.69 17.81
CA SER A 254 -20.93 6.84 16.91
C SER A 254 -20.28 6.67 15.55
N TYR A 255 -19.28 5.78 15.44
CA TYR A 255 -18.56 5.47 14.19
C TYR A 255 -19.09 4.23 13.47
N SER A 256 -20.21 3.67 13.89
CA SER A 256 -20.78 2.43 13.30
C SER A 256 -21.14 2.54 11.81
N GLN A 257 -21.17 3.74 11.25
CA GLN A 257 -21.47 4.00 9.84
C GLN A 257 -20.22 3.97 8.94
N VAL A 258 -19.00 3.82 9.48
CA VAL A 258 -17.79 3.72 8.67
C VAL A 258 -17.83 2.43 7.83
N GLU A 259 -17.59 2.58 6.54
CA GLU A 259 -17.49 1.44 5.62
C GLU A 259 -16.06 0.89 5.63
N VAL A 260 -15.88 -0.39 5.95
CA VAL A 260 -14.57 -1.06 5.83
C VAL A 260 -14.66 -2.11 4.74
N VAL A 261 -13.92 -1.88 3.66
CA VAL A 261 -14.02 -2.66 2.40
C VAL A 261 -12.66 -3.13 1.90
N ALA A 262 -12.63 -4.19 1.10
CA ALA A 262 -11.44 -4.59 0.39
C ALA A 262 -11.08 -3.60 -0.73
N ALA A 263 -9.79 -3.48 -1.04
CA ALA A 263 -9.30 -2.79 -2.22
C ALA A 263 -9.76 -3.50 -3.51
N GLU A 264 -10.19 -2.75 -4.52
CA GLU A 264 -10.68 -3.29 -5.80
C GLU A 264 -9.56 -3.43 -6.85
N THR A 265 -8.52 -2.61 -6.77
CA THR A 265 -7.42 -2.64 -7.75
C THR A 265 -6.48 -3.84 -7.57
N GLY A 266 -6.46 -4.44 -6.37
CA GLY A 266 -5.72 -5.67 -6.08
C GLY A 266 -4.23 -5.58 -6.41
N ASN A 267 -3.70 -6.58 -7.13
CA ASN A 267 -2.28 -6.62 -7.53
C ASN A 267 -1.89 -5.57 -8.60
N ARG A 268 -2.86 -4.83 -9.13
CA ARG A 268 -2.66 -3.75 -10.10
C ARG A 268 -2.55 -2.38 -9.43
N ALA A 269 -2.76 -2.30 -8.11
CA ALA A 269 -2.83 -1.06 -7.35
C ALA A 269 -1.63 -0.13 -7.60
N GLY A 270 -0.40 -0.65 -7.56
CA GLY A 270 0.81 0.14 -7.80
C GLY A 270 0.85 0.76 -9.20
N ILE A 271 0.54 -0.03 -10.25
CA ILE A 271 0.53 0.46 -11.65
C ILE A 271 -0.59 1.47 -11.86
N LEU A 272 -1.81 1.14 -11.45
CA LEU A 272 -2.97 2.01 -11.60
C LEU A 272 -2.79 3.32 -10.81
N GLY A 273 -2.23 3.21 -9.61
CA GLY A 273 -1.90 4.38 -8.81
C GLY A 273 -0.81 5.25 -9.44
N ALA A 274 0.26 4.65 -9.95
CA ALA A 274 1.28 5.37 -10.68
C ALA A 274 0.72 6.09 -11.92
N ALA A 275 -0.20 5.44 -12.66
CA ALA A 275 -0.91 6.07 -13.77
C ALA A 275 -1.77 7.24 -13.29
N ALA A 276 -2.55 7.07 -12.21
CA ALA A 276 -3.35 8.15 -11.62
C ALA A 276 -2.49 9.34 -11.18
N VAL A 277 -1.30 9.09 -10.61
CA VAL A 277 -0.34 10.16 -10.26
C VAL A 277 0.14 10.90 -11.51
N ALA A 278 0.47 10.20 -12.60
CA ALA A 278 0.90 10.83 -13.84
C ALA A 278 -0.23 11.63 -14.50
N ILE A 279 -1.43 11.08 -14.60
CA ILE A 279 -2.61 11.75 -15.16
C ILE A 279 -2.92 13.05 -14.39
N ASN A 280 -2.91 13.00 -13.04
CA ASN A 280 -3.14 14.18 -12.22
C ASN A 280 -2.02 15.22 -12.38
N GLY A 281 -0.75 14.78 -12.40
CA GLY A 281 0.39 15.67 -12.54
C GLY A 281 0.48 16.35 -13.91
N MET A 282 -0.10 15.76 -14.96
CA MET A 282 -0.22 16.41 -16.29
C MET A 282 -1.31 17.48 -16.33
N ASN A 283 -2.24 17.47 -15.37
CA ASN A 283 -3.37 18.40 -15.30
C ASN A 283 -3.15 19.57 -14.30
N GLU A 284 -2.09 19.50 -13.47
CA GLU A 284 -1.66 20.58 -12.56
C GLU A 284 -0.68 21.56 -13.26
#